data_e552849f753c81c0d5bb0c9c38535518
#
_entry.id   e552849f753c81c0d5bb0c9c38535518
#
_cell.length_a   1.000
_cell.length_b   1.000
_cell.length_c   1.000
_cell.angle_alpha   90.00
_cell.angle_beta   90.00
_cell.angle_gamma   90.00
#
_symmetry.space_group_name_H-M   'P 1'
#
loop_
_entity.id
_entity.type
_entity.pdbx_description
1 polymer ?
#
loop_
_entity_poly.entity_id
_entity_poly.type
_entity_poly.pdbx_seq_one_letter_code
_entity_poly.pdbx_strand_id
1 'polypeptide(L)'
;MIHGIINVYKEKGFTSHDVVAKLRGIVGQKKIGHTGTLDPDATGVLPVCLGKATKLCDLLTDKDKTYEAVMLLGMTTDTQDITGRILEEKSTETLTADKVREVIESFIGDYDQIPPMYSALKVNGKKLYELAREGKVVERKARPVKILDIRMQAFGKLCIFRRSGRDCFFVNDVPLHACSFAVNLFDRYYF
;
A
#
# COMPACT_ATOMS: atom_id res chain seq x y z
N MET A 1 14.53 -30.36 -5.80
CA MET A 1 14.37 -28.94 -5.44
C MET A 1 13.94 -28.16 -6.69
N ILE A 2 12.82 -27.47 -6.64
CA ILE A 2 12.26 -26.67 -7.73
C ILE A 2 12.92 -25.29 -7.74
N HIS A 3 13.22 -24.77 -8.93
CA HIS A 3 13.78 -23.45 -9.14
C HIS A 3 12.91 -22.68 -10.16
N GLY A 4 12.54 -21.45 -9.84
CA GLY A 4 11.74 -20.63 -10.74
C GLY A 4 10.93 -19.57 -10.00
N ILE A 5 10.07 -18.89 -10.72
CA ILE A 5 9.16 -17.88 -10.20
C ILE A 5 7.75 -18.33 -10.53
N ILE A 6 6.85 -18.21 -9.57
CA ILE A 6 5.41 -18.46 -9.74
C ILE A 6 4.63 -17.22 -9.29
N ASN A 7 3.55 -16.92 -9.96
CA ASN A 7 2.59 -15.92 -9.53
C ASN A 7 1.51 -16.59 -8.68
N VAL A 8 1.30 -16.06 -7.48
CA VAL A 8 0.28 -16.54 -6.56
C VAL A 8 -0.71 -15.41 -6.32
N TYR A 9 -2.00 -15.68 -6.47
CA TYR A 9 -3.01 -14.74 -6.03
C TYR A 9 -3.13 -14.82 -4.50
N LYS A 10 -2.76 -13.74 -3.82
CA LYS A 10 -2.92 -13.63 -2.37
C LYS A 10 -4.33 -13.18 -2.05
N GLU A 11 -5.04 -13.98 -1.30
CA GLU A 11 -6.38 -13.66 -0.81
C GLU A 11 -6.32 -12.77 0.44
N LYS A 12 -7.44 -12.12 0.74
CA LYS A 12 -7.65 -11.38 1.98
C LYS A 12 -7.48 -12.29 3.21
N GLY A 13 -6.93 -11.74 4.29
CA GLY A 13 -6.69 -12.44 5.54
C GLY A 13 -5.34 -13.17 5.62
N PHE A 14 -4.59 -13.27 4.51
CA PHE A 14 -3.23 -13.82 4.51
C PHE A 14 -2.18 -12.73 4.45
N THR A 15 -1.11 -12.87 5.24
CA THR A 15 0.12 -12.11 5.00
C THR A 15 0.90 -12.72 3.83
N SER A 16 1.80 -11.95 3.22
CA SER A 16 2.73 -12.50 2.21
C SER A 16 3.60 -13.64 2.77
N HIS A 17 3.88 -13.60 4.07
CA HIS A 17 4.62 -14.65 4.79
C HIS A 17 3.82 -15.95 4.92
N ASP A 18 2.51 -15.85 5.17
CA ASP A 18 1.62 -17.02 5.27
C ASP A 18 1.54 -17.76 3.94
N VAL A 19 1.50 -16.98 2.83
CA VAL A 19 1.57 -17.55 1.47
C VAL A 19 2.85 -18.36 1.29
N VAL A 20 4.00 -17.80 1.66
CA VAL A 20 5.30 -18.50 1.60
C VAL A 20 5.31 -19.74 2.50
N ALA A 21 4.76 -19.65 3.71
CA ALA A 21 4.67 -20.76 4.65
C ALA A 21 3.83 -21.92 4.07
N LYS A 22 2.65 -21.61 3.52
CA LYS A 22 1.81 -22.59 2.81
C LYS A 22 2.53 -23.25 1.65
N LEU A 23 3.18 -22.45 0.80
CA LEU A 23 3.94 -22.97 -0.35
C LEU A 23 5.10 -23.88 0.06
N ARG A 24 5.78 -23.61 1.19
CA ARG A 24 6.82 -24.51 1.72
C ARG A 24 6.28 -25.91 1.98
N GLY A 25 5.07 -26.01 2.54
CA GLY A 25 4.41 -27.32 2.74
C GLY A 25 4.03 -27.99 1.44
N ILE A 26 3.44 -27.26 0.49
CA ILE A 26 2.97 -27.79 -0.80
C ILE A 26 4.14 -28.29 -1.65
N VAL A 27 5.20 -27.47 -1.74
CA VAL A 27 6.36 -27.75 -2.64
C VAL A 27 7.42 -28.64 -1.97
N GLY A 28 7.33 -28.85 -0.65
CA GLY A 28 8.27 -29.66 0.11
C GLY A 28 9.69 -29.07 0.15
N GLN A 29 9.86 -27.73 0.09
CA GLN A 29 11.18 -27.11 0.15
C GLN A 29 11.17 -25.82 0.98
N LYS A 30 12.28 -25.57 1.71
CA LYS A 30 12.42 -24.43 2.64
C LYS A 30 12.75 -23.12 1.92
N LYS A 31 13.53 -23.19 0.80
CA LYS A 31 14.05 -22.00 0.12
C LYS A 31 13.00 -21.40 -0.81
N ILE A 32 12.15 -20.54 -0.25
CA ILE A 32 11.08 -19.79 -0.93
C ILE A 32 11.10 -18.37 -0.38
N GLY A 33 10.96 -17.36 -1.25
CA GLY A 33 10.84 -15.95 -0.93
C GLY A 33 9.79 -15.27 -1.80
N HIS A 34 9.33 -14.10 -1.41
CA HIS A 34 8.39 -13.28 -2.19
C HIS A 34 9.05 -11.95 -2.59
N THR A 35 8.50 -11.29 -3.61
CA THR A 35 9.08 -10.09 -4.22
C THR A 35 8.46 -8.78 -3.73
N GLY A 36 7.63 -8.83 -2.70
CA GLY A 36 6.99 -7.66 -2.12
C GLY A 36 6.04 -8.05 -1.01
N THR A 37 5.67 -7.10 -0.17
CA THR A 37 4.74 -7.31 0.92
C THR A 37 3.39 -6.75 0.55
N LEU A 38 2.37 -7.60 0.57
CA LEU A 38 0.96 -7.22 0.52
C LEU A 38 0.40 -7.24 1.94
N ASP A 39 -0.39 -6.22 2.27
CA ASP A 39 -1.06 -6.19 3.56
C ASP A 39 -2.07 -7.33 3.71
N PRO A 40 -2.44 -7.73 4.94
CA PRO A 40 -3.38 -8.83 5.15
C PRO A 40 -4.71 -8.62 4.45
N ASP A 41 -5.22 -7.39 4.45
CA ASP A 41 -6.50 -7.05 3.80
C ASP A 41 -6.41 -6.84 2.29
N ALA A 42 -5.21 -6.66 1.75
CA ALA A 42 -4.98 -6.51 0.32
C ALA A 42 -5.05 -7.86 -0.40
N THR A 43 -5.58 -7.84 -1.61
CA THR A 43 -5.61 -9.00 -2.52
C THR A 43 -4.80 -8.71 -3.77
N GLY A 44 -4.27 -9.74 -4.43
CA GLY A 44 -3.59 -9.54 -5.71
C GLY A 44 -2.47 -10.53 -5.99
N VAL A 45 -1.75 -10.26 -7.06
CA VAL A 45 -0.66 -11.13 -7.52
C VAL A 45 0.58 -10.92 -6.65
N LEU A 46 1.09 -12.00 -6.08
CA LEU A 46 2.33 -12.06 -5.32
C LEU A 46 3.31 -12.96 -6.07
N PRO A 47 4.32 -12.43 -6.74
CA PRO A 47 5.36 -13.26 -7.34
C PRO A 47 6.21 -13.89 -6.24
N VAL A 48 6.37 -15.20 -6.31
CA VAL A 48 7.10 -16.02 -5.34
C VAL A 48 8.25 -16.73 -6.03
N CYS A 49 9.44 -16.60 -5.47
CA CYS A 49 10.68 -17.17 -5.97
C CYS A 49 10.99 -18.49 -5.25
N LEU A 50 11.30 -19.53 -6.01
CA LEU A 50 11.62 -20.87 -5.54
C LEU A 50 13.10 -21.19 -5.74
N GLY A 51 13.74 -21.75 -4.73
CA GLY A 51 15.10 -22.27 -4.81
C GLY A 51 16.13 -21.20 -5.20
N LYS A 52 16.86 -21.41 -6.31
CA LYS A 52 17.89 -20.45 -6.76
C LYS A 52 17.32 -19.10 -7.15
N ALA A 53 16.06 -19.03 -7.58
CA ALA A 53 15.40 -17.78 -7.97
C ALA A 53 15.15 -16.81 -6.80
N THR A 54 15.28 -17.25 -5.54
CA THR A 54 15.19 -16.34 -4.38
C THR A 54 16.25 -15.22 -4.40
N LYS A 55 17.33 -15.37 -5.18
CA LYS A 55 18.32 -14.31 -5.40
C LYS A 55 17.80 -13.14 -6.24
N LEU A 56 16.68 -13.34 -6.93
CA LEU A 56 16.03 -12.32 -7.76
C LEU A 56 14.98 -11.51 -6.99
N CYS A 57 14.66 -11.90 -5.74
CA CYS A 57 13.62 -11.23 -4.97
C CYS A 57 13.85 -9.71 -4.89
N ASP A 58 15.05 -9.28 -4.53
CA ASP A 58 15.37 -7.85 -4.38
C ASP A 58 15.25 -7.10 -5.71
N LEU A 59 15.74 -7.68 -6.81
CA LEU A 59 15.62 -7.11 -8.15
C LEU A 59 14.17 -6.95 -8.61
N LEU A 60 13.28 -7.84 -8.19
CA LEU A 60 11.86 -7.81 -8.54
C LEU A 60 11.06 -6.91 -7.58
N THR A 61 11.57 -6.71 -6.35
CA THR A 61 10.95 -5.80 -5.39
C THR A 61 11.04 -4.34 -5.86
N ASP A 62 12.13 -3.96 -6.54
CA ASP A 62 12.36 -2.60 -7.02
C ASP A 62 11.67 -2.27 -8.37
N LYS A 63 10.67 -3.05 -8.77
CA LYS A 63 9.90 -2.78 -9.98
C LYS A 63 8.71 -1.87 -9.73
N ASP A 64 8.24 -1.22 -10.79
CA ASP A 64 7.03 -0.43 -10.75
C ASP A 64 5.83 -1.32 -10.38
N LYS A 65 4.92 -0.76 -9.60
CA LYS A 65 3.73 -1.47 -9.11
C LYS A 65 2.49 -0.68 -9.46
N THR A 66 1.41 -1.38 -9.70
CA THR A 66 0.10 -0.78 -9.91
C THR A 66 -0.84 -1.22 -8.79
N TYR A 67 -1.54 -0.23 -8.23
CA TYR A 67 -2.50 -0.42 -7.15
C TYR A 67 -3.85 0.11 -7.60
N GLU A 68 -4.91 -0.58 -7.23
CA GLU A 68 -6.26 -0.06 -7.27
C GLU A 68 -6.72 0.14 -5.83
N ALA A 69 -7.18 1.34 -5.52
CA ALA A 69 -7.56 1.70 -4.17
C ALA A 69 -8.94 2.35 -4.13
N VAL A 70 -9.67 2.13 -3.04
CA VAL A 70 -10.95 2.78 -2.76
C VAL A 70 -10.72 3.82 -1.68
N MET A 71 -11.03 5.07 -1.98
CA MET A 71 -10.89 6.20 -1.08
C MET A 71 -12.27 6.66 -0.58
N LEU A 72 -12.46 6.68 0.73
CA LEU A 72 -13.64 7.24 1.37
C LEU A 72 -13.40 8.74 1.62
N LEU A 73 -14.28 9.59 1.08
CA LEU A 73 -14.20 11.04 1.23
C LEU A 73 -14.92 11.53 2.49
N GLY A 74 -14.41 12.60 3.07
CA GLY A 74 -15.04 13.34 4.18
C GLY A 74 -14.70 12.82 5.58
N MET A 75 -13.72 11.92 5.72
CA MET A 75 -13.35 11.36 7.02
C MET A 75 -11.84 11.19 7.12
N THR A 76 -11.26 11.44 8.29
CA THR A 76 -9.87 11.09 8.60
C THR A 76 -9.79 10.16 9.80
N THR A 77 -8.82 9.25 9.82
CA THR A 77 -8.59 8.31 10.91
C THR A 77 -7.14 8.33 11.38
N ASP A 78 -6.89 7.84 12.59
CA ASP A 78 -5.55 7.76 13.18
C ASP A 78 -4.66 6.71 12.50
N THR A 79 -5.25 5.66 11.89
CA THR A 79 -4.53 4.65 11.12
C THR A 79 -4.38 5.01 9.65
N GLN A 80 -5.10 6.05 9.19
CA GLN A 80 -5.19 6.46 7.79
C GLN A 80 -5.88 5.40 6.89
N ASP A 81 -6.63 4.49 7.49
CA ASP A 81 -7.53 3.55 6.83
C ASP A 81 -8.88 3.49 7.57
N ILE A 82 -9.86 2.71 7.09
CA ILE A 82 -11.19 2.61 7.74
C ILE A 82 -11.20 1.91 9.08
N THR A 83 -10.16 1.20 9.44
CA THR A 83 -10.12 0.43 10.68
C THR A 83 -9.77 1.29 11.88
N GLY A 84 -9.27 2.52 11.63
CA GLY A 84 -8.87 3.46 12.65
C GLY A 84 -10.03 4.20 13.32
N ARG A 85 -9.70 4.87 14.42
CA ARG A 85 -10.60 5.78 15.09
C ARG A 85 -10.75 7.07 14.27
N ILE A 86 -11.98 7.50 14.06
CA ILE A 86 -12.27 8.76 13.36
C ILE A 86 -11.70 9.94 14.16
N LEU A 87 -10.91 10.78 13.50
CA LEU A 87 -10.34 12.00 14.03
C LEU A 87 -11.13 13.24 13.62
N GLU A 88 -11.60 13.27 12.36
CA GLU A 88 -12.32 14.40 11.79
C GLU A 88 -13.32 13.90 10.74
N GLU A 89 -14.50 14.55 10.71
CA GLU A 89 -15.47 14.38 9.65
C GLU A 89 -15.80 15.74 9.02
N LYS A 90 -15.96 15.78 7.69
CA LYS A 90 -16.36 16.96 6.92
C LYS A 90 -17.38 16.60 5.86
N SER A 91 -18.29 17.56 5.57
CA SER A 91 -19.25 17.40 4.48
C SER A 91 -18.53 17.26 3.13
N THR A 92 -19.04 16.37 2.30
CA THR A 92 -18.55 16.14 0.94
C THR A 92 -19.50 16.70 -0.13
N GLU A 93 -20.56 17.40 0.27
CA GLU A 93 -21.63 17.88 -0.63
C GLU A 93 -21.12 18.85 -1.70
N THR A 94 -20.08 19.62 -1.39
CA THR A 94 -19.48 20.59 -2.32
C THR A 94 -18.37 20.01 -3.19
N LEU A 95 -18.01 18.74 -2.99
CA LEU A 95 -16.96 18.08 -3.76
C LEU A 95 -17.47 17.65 -5.13
N THR A 96 -16.74 18.02 -6.16
CA THR A 96 -16.98 17.60 -7.54
C THR A 96 -15.93 16.59 -7.99
N ALA A 97 -16.28 15.76 -8.98
CA ALA A 97 -15.35 14.81 -9.58
C ALA A 97 -14.09 15.50 -10.12
N ASP A 98 -14.24 16.68 -10.73
CA ASP A 98 -13.12 17.41 -11.32
C ASP A 98 -12.17 17.94 -10.25
N LYS A 99 -12.70 18.45 -9.13
CA LYS A 99 -11.88 18.89 -8.00
C LYS A 99 -11.07 17.76 -7.39
N VAL A 100 -11.70 16.60 -7.19
CA VAL A 100 -11.02 15.41 -6.66
C VAL A 100 -9.96 14.90 -7.65
N ARG A 101 -10.29 14.88 -8.94
CA ARG A 101 -9.36 14.49 -10.00
C ARG A 101 -8.12 15.41 -10.03
N GLU A 102 -8.31 16.72 -10.04
CA GLU A 102 -7.23 17.71 -10.01
C GLU A 102 -6.27 17.47 -8.84
N VAL A 103 -6.81 17.27 -7.63
CA VAL A 103 -5.98 17.01 -6.44
C VAL A 103 -5.23 15.68 -6.57
N ILE A 104 -5.86 14.61 -7.02
CA ILE A 104 -5.22 13.30 -7.17
C ILE A 104 -4.12 13.36 -8.23
N GLU A 105 -4.38 13.99 -9.37
CA GLU A 105 -3.41 14.12 -10.48
C GLU A 105 -2.22 15.01 -10.11
N SER A 106 -2.36 15.93 -9.16
CA SER A 106 -1.26 16.78 -8.68
C SER A 106 -0.12 15.98 -8.01
N PHE A 107 -0.37 14.73 -7.63
CA PHE A 107 0.67 13.83 -7.09
C PHE A 107 1.49 13.10 -8.16
N ILE A 108 1.15 13.25 -9.45
CA ILE A 108 1.94 12.61 -10.51
C ILE A 108 3.31 13.28 -10.58
N GLY A 109 4.36 12.46 -10.62
CA GLY A 109 5.73 12.91 -10.65
C GLY A 109 6.54 12.45 -9.43
N ASP A 110 7.58 13.20 -9.14
CA ASP A 110 8.42 12.96 -7.97
C ASP A 110 7.75 13.60 -6.73
N TYR A 111 7.63 12.82 -5.67
CA TYR A 111 6.95 13.22 -4.44
C TYR A 111 7.72 12.77 -3.20
N ASP A 112 7.91 13.68 -2.26
CA ASP A 112 8.57 13.39 -0.98
C ASP A 112 7.56 12.91 0.05
N GLN A 113 7.38 11.59 0.14
CA GLN A 113 6.43 10.93 1.01
C GLN A 113 6.93 10.82 2.45
N ILE A 114 6.16 11.33 3.42
CA ILE A 114 6.37 11.03 4.85
C ILE A 114 5.68 9.69 5.16
N PRO A 115 6.42 8.63 5.52
CA PRO A 115 5.83 7.34 5.78
C PRO A 115 4.84 7.37 6.95
N PRO A 116 3.68 6.67 6.86
CA PRO A 116 2.74 6.61 7.98
C PRO A 116 3.34 5.88 9.18
N MET A 117 2.84 6.19 10.40
CA MET A 117 3.24 5.49 11.62
C MET A 117 2.88 4.00 11.57
N TYR A 118 1.77 3.65 10.93
CA TYR A 118 1.36 2.26 10.73
C TYR A 118 2.03 1.62 9.51
N SER A 119 3.36 1.70 9.44
CA SER A 119 4.18 1.08 8.39
C SER A 119 5.23 0.12 8.95
N ALA A 120 5.75 -0.77 8.11
CA ALA A 120 6.80 -1.72 8.47
C ALA A 120 8.21 -1.13 8.45
N LEU A 121 8.36 0.16 8.16
CA LEU A 121 9.64 0.86 8.21
C LEU A 121 10.21 0.87 9.63
N LYS A 122 11.53 0.75 9.73
CA LYS A 122 12.23 0.73 11.01
C LYS A 122 12.85 2.09 11.32
N VAL A 123 12.65 2.55 12.56
CA VAL A 123 13.36 3.68 13.15
C VAL A 123 14.01 3.18 14.43
N ASN A 124 15.32 3.36 14.56
CA ASN A 124 16.11 2.87 15.70
C ASN A 124 15.90 1.36 16.00
N GLY A 125 15.77 0.55 14.93
CA GLY A 125 15.64 -0.91 15.05
C GLY A 125 14.22 -1.42 15.31
N LYS A 126 13.26 -0.56 15.71
CA LYS A 126 11.83 -0.90 15.90
C LYS A 126 11.02 -0.50 14.67
N LYS A 127 10.01 -1.28 14.33
CA LYS A 127 9.08 -0.94 13.25
C LYS A 127 8.13 0.17 13.69
N LEU A 128 7.77 1.07 12.77
CA LEU A 128 6.90 2.21 13.07
C LEU A 128 5.54 1.78 13.63
N TYR A 129 4.93 0.71 13.09
CA TYR A 129 3.65 0.22 13.60
C TYR A 129 3.74 -0.33 15.04
N GLU A 130 4.92 -0.83 15.47
CA GLU A 130 5.14 -1.27 16.86
C GLU A 130 5.14 -0.06 17.80
N LEU A 131 5.83 1.01 17.39
CA LEU A 131 5.84 2.27 18.14
C LEU A 131 4.44 2.92 18.18
N ALA A 132 3.70 2.88 17.07
CA ALA A 132 2.33 3.41 17.03
C ALA A 132 1.40 2.67 18.01
N ARG A 133 1.51 1.34 18.11
CA ARG A 133 0.76 0.54 19.08
C ARG A 133 1.14 0.84 20.54
N GLU A 134 2.38 1.27 20.77
CA GLU A 134 2.84 1.78 22.09
C GLU A 134 2.38 3.21 22.36
N GLY A 135 1.61 3.84 21.46
CA GLY A 135 1.17 5.23 21.56
C GLY A 135 2.28 6.26 21.31
N LYS A 136 3.41 5.85 20.76
CA LYS A 136 4.57 6.71 20.46
C LYS A 136 4.52 7.22 19.04
N VAL A 137 4.62 8.54 18.89
CA VAL A 137 4.81 9.21 17.59
C VAL A 137 6.26 9.62 17.49
N VAL A 138 6.93 9.20 16.42
CA VAL A 138 8.32 9.55 16.14
C VAL A 138 8.44 10.37 14.87
N GLU A 139 9.46 11.22 14.82
CA GLU A 139 9.79 11.96 13.60
C GLU A 139 10.19 10.98 12.49
N ARG A 140 9.67 11.22 11.29
CA ARG A 140 9.91 10.39 10.11
C ARG A 140 10.46 11.27 9.00
N LYS A 141 11.54 10.82 8.40
CA LYS A 141 12.12 11.50 7.24
C LYS A 141 11.26 11.21 6.02
N ALA A 142 10.99 12.25 5.24
CA ALA A 142 10.41 12.08 3.92
C ALA A 142 11.35 11.24 3.05
N ARG A 143 10.77 10.47 2.14
CA ARG A 143 11.50 9.66 1.16
C ARG A 143 10.98 9.96 -0.24
N PRO A 144 11.85 10.05 -1.22
CA PRO A 144 11.42 10.26 -2.59
C PRO A 144 10.68 9.01 -3.10
N VAL A 145 9.52 9.24 -3.68
CA VAL A 145 8.72 8.24 -4.40
C VAL A 145 8.37 8.81 -5.76
N LYS A 146 8.18 7.95 -6.75
CA LYS A 146 7.78 8.37 -8.08
C LYS A 146 6.43 7.80 -8.45
N ILE A 147 5.48 8.67 -8.69
CA ILE A 147 4.14 8.33 -9.15
C ILE A 147 4.10 8.52 -10.66
N LEU A 148 3.93 7.43 -11.40
CA LEU A 148 3.97 7.44 -12.85
C LEU A 148 2.62 7.80 -13.47
N ASP A 149 1.53 7.35 -12.84
CA ASP A 149 0.17 7.57 -13.31
C ASP A 149 -0.81 7.42 -12.14
N ILE A 150 -1.84 8.27 -12.12
CA ILE A 150 -3.01 8.12 -11.25
C ILE A 150 -4.25 8.39 -12.09
N ARG A 151 -5.25 7.51 -11.99
CA ARG A 151 -6.53 7.67 -12.70
C ARG A 151 -7.69 7.40 -11.76
N MET A 152 -8.57 8.35 -11.63
CA MET A 152 -9.85 8.14 -10.98
C MET A 152 -10.77 7.33 -11.91
N GLN A 153 -11.24 6.19 -11.44
CA GLN A 153 -12.12 5.29 -12.19
C GLN A 153 -13.59 5.54 -11.86
N ALA A 154 -13.88 5.88 -10.60
CA ALA A 154 -15.24 6.21 -10.17
C ALA A 154 -15.21 7.32 -9.12
N PHE A 155 -16.28 8.12 -9.10
CA PHE A 155 -16.48 9.21 -8.15
C PHE A 155 -17.81 9.05 -7.41
N GLY A 156 -17.78 9.29 -6.10
CA GLY A 156 -18.90 9.26 -5.18
C GLY A 156 -18.38 9.47 -3.76
N LYS A 157 -19.17 9.13 -2.75
CA LYS A 157 -18.68 9.09 -1.36
C LYS A 157 -17.48 8.14 -1.23
N LEU A 158 -17.45 7.09 -2.07
CA LEU A 158 -16.31 6.23 -2.33
C LEU A 158 -15.77 6.55 -3.73
N CYS A 159 -14.50 6.91 -3.81
CA CYS A 159 -13.78 7.09 -5.06
C CYS A 159 -12.90 5.89 -5.31
N ILE A 160 -12.89 5.37 -6.54
CA ILE A 160 -11.99 4.31 -6.97
C ILE A 160 -10.94 4.93 -7.87
N PHE A 161 -9.67 4.66 -7.59
CA PHE A 161 -8.58 5.13 -8.42
C PHE A 161 -7.50 4.06 -8.57
N ARG A 162 -6.79 4.13 -9.69
CA ARG A 162 -5.68 3.27 -10.02
C ARG A 162 -4.41 4.12 -10.10
N ARG A 163 -3.36 3.65 -9.47
CA ARG A 163 -2.06 4.30 -9.43
C ARG A 163 -0.96 3.34 -9.82
N SER A 164 0.02 3.80 -10.57
CA SER A 164 1.28 3.09 -10.82
C SER A 164 2.48 3.95 -10.42
N GLY A 165 3.53 3.30 -9.90
CA GLY A 165 4.73 4.01 -9.47
C GLY A 165 5.75 3.10 -8.82
N ARG A 166 6.91 3.71 -8.51
CA ARG A 166 8.03 3.05 -7.84
C ARG A 166 8.11 3.53 -6.40
N ASP A 167 8.46 2.61 -5.49
CA ASP A 167 8.64 2.86 -4.06
C ASP A 167 7.44 3.49 -3.34
N CYS A 168 6.28 3.50 -4.00
CA CYS A 168 5.08 4.09 -3.47
C CYS A 168 4.43 3.19 -2.42
N PHE A 169 4.44 3.62 -1.16
CA PHE A 169 3.55 3.12 -0.13
C PHE A 169 2.35 4.06 -0.03
N PHE A 170 1.17 3.51 0.05
CA PHE A 170 -0.14 4.12 0.36
C PHE A 170 -0.41 5.60 -0.02
N VAL A 171 -1.62 5.84 -0.46
CA VAL A 171 -2.18 7.16 -0.79
C VAL A 171 -2.51 8.01 0.46
N ASN A 172 -1.98 7.65 1.61
CA ASN A 172 -2.28 8.31 2.87
C ASN A 172 -1.73 9.73 3.01
N ASP A 173 -0.97 10.20 1.99
CA ASP A 173 -0.35 11.51 1.99
C ASP A 173 -1.05 12.52 1.07
N VAL A 174 -2.30 12.28 0.67
CA VAL A 174 -3.08 13.35 0.04
C VAL A 174 -3.17 14.48 1.06
N PRO A 175 -2.55 15.66 0.83
CA PRO A 175 -2.56 16.73 1.82
C PRO A 175 -3.99 17.15 2.08
N LEU A 176 -4.43 16.87 3.29
CA LEU A 176 -5.80 17.09 3.77
C LEU A 176 -6.21 18.57 3.84
N HIS A 177 -5.28 19.50 3.52
CA HIS A 177 -5.57 20.93 3.59
C HIS A 177 -6.54 21.43 2.52
N ALA A 178 -6.69 20.69 1.41
CA ALA A 178 -7.64 21.05 0.36
C ALA A 178 -8.95 20.27 0.43
N CYS A 179 -8.93 19.05 0.96
CA CYS A 179 -10.10 18.19 1.11
C CYS A 179 -9.86 17.24 2.30
N SER A 180 -10.80 17.15 3.23
CA SER A 180 -10.73 16.17 4.31
C SER A 180 -11.07 14.80 3.76
N PHE A 181 -10.05 13.94 3.63
CA PHE A 181 -10.23 12.59 3.12
C PHE A 181 -9.77 11.59 4.18
N ALA A 182 -10.58 10.59 4.48
CA ALA A 182 -10.12 9.35 5.02
C ALA A 182 -9.97 8.35 3.88
N VAL A 183 -8.90 7.66 3.85
CA VAL A 183 -8.59 6.71 2.79
C VAL A 183 -8.86 5.31 3.30
N ASN A 184 -9.76 4.64 2.62
CA ASN A 184 -10.04 3.24 2.74
C ASN A 184 -9.35 2.51 1.61
N LEU A 185 -8.34 1.74 1.91
CA LEU A 185 -7.65 0.95 0.91
C LEU A 185 -8.17 -0.49 0.90
N PHE A 186 -8.98 -0.80 -0.11
CA PHE A 186 -9.09 -2.15 -0.62
C PHE A 186 -8.11 -2.27 -1.77
N ASP A 187 -6.87 -2.69 -1.47
CA ASP A 187 -5.84 -2.79 -2.49
C ASP A 187 -6.02 -4.05 -3.32
N ARG A 188 -6.20 -3.88 -4.63
CA ARG A 188 -5.94 -4.92 -5.62
C ARG A 188 -4.62 -4.61 -6.29
N TYR A 189 -3.68 -5.54 -6.21
CA TYR A 189 -2.36 -5.41 -6.82
C TYR A 189 -2.36 -6.06 -8.20
N TYR A 190 -1.89 -5.30 -9.18
CA TYR A 190 -1.61 -5.80 -10.53
C TYR A 190 -0.12 -5.61 -10.80
N PHE A 191 0.53 -6.66 -11.28
CA PHE A 191 1.89 -6.64 -11.81
C PHE A 191 1.84 -6.51 -13.32
#